data_11f0c79e7780a8a3cd3587a539c870b9
#
_entry.id   11f0c79e7780a8a3cd3587a539c870b9
#
_cell.length_a   1.000
_cell.length_b   1.000
_cell.length_c   1.000
_cell.angle_alpha   90.00
_cell.angle_beta   90.00
_cell.angle_gamma   90.00
#
_symmetry.space_group_name_H-M   'P 1'
#
loop_
_entity.id
_entity.type
_entity.pdbx_description
1 polymer ?
#
loop_
_entity_poly.entity_id
_entity_poly.type
_entity_poly.pdbx_seq_one_letter_code
_entity_poly.pdbx_strand_id
1 'polypeptide(L)'
;MKKLRNILMCVAIGGMFVGCQDLDIPPKNILSGEDIYNEGGITAYMAGLYSQLPMEDFNMSNDGSYNGFYNWNCIIWDMLSTGETVNRNNTGIYIPQKGYWSMGYKTIRQANDLIANLPAYVGKLKGAESWIAEAKFIRAYVYFAMVKRYGGVPILETPQEMTNDEKALWVARSSHEECIDFILSDLDYAIENLGKTKVAGRANNTYVAAAFKSRVALYAGSVARYGQTFNYSGSESGKMLTGIPEGRANDYFMQAYKASKIVEEGGYKLYEGNSDKEANFREIFANADKSDESILVRQYSKNDFVHSFDAVYC
;
A
#
# COMPACT_ATOMS: atom_id res chain seq x y z
N MET A 1 -65.12 -38.51 -17.96
CA MET A 1 -63.81 -38.11 -18.64
C MET A 1 -63.50 -36.61 -18.56
N LYS A 2 -64.42 -35.68 -18.79
CA LYS A 2 -64.17 -34.23 -18.71
C LYS A 2 -63.71 -33.72 -17.32
N LYS A 3 -64.27 -34.24 -16.21
CA LYS A 3 -63.91 -33.87 -14.83
C LYS A 3 -62.49 -34.34 -14.46
N LEU A 4 -62.08 -35.53 -14.91
CA LEU A 4 -60.72 -36.04 -14.64
C LEU A 4 -59.65 -35.23 -15.39
N ARG A 5 -59.91 -34.78 -16.62
CA ARG A 5 -59.05 -33.96 -17.43
C ARG A 5 -58.84 -32.58 -16.79
N ASN A 6 -59.90 -31.98 -16.20
CA ASN A 6 -59.80 -30.68 -15.53
C ASN A 6 -59.02 -30.78 -14.20
N ILE A 7 -59.12 -31.90 -13.46
CA ILE A 7 -58.35 -32.13 -12.24
C ILE A 7 -56.88 -32.28 -12.57
N LEU A 8 -56.55 -33.06 -13.62
CA LEU A 8 -55.15 -33.21 -14.08
C LEU A 8 -54.55 -31.90 -14.56
N MET A 9 -55.35 -31.05 -15.19
CA MET A 9 -54.89 -29.74 -15.66
C MET A 9 -54.64 -28.77 -14.50
N CYS A 10 -55.46 -28.79 -13.44
CA CYS A 10 -55.21 -28.00 -12.23
C CYS A 10 -54.00 -28.47 -11.43
N VAL A 11 -53.70 -29.76 -11.37
CA VAL A 11 -52.50 -30.30 -10.72
C VAL A 11 -51.22 -29.96 -11.52
N ALA A 12 -51.27 -29.98 -12.86
CA ALA A 12 -50.17 -29.57 -13.69
C ALA A 12 -49.84 -28.08 -13.59
N ILE A 13 -50.83 -27.23 -13.42
CA ILE A 13 -50.63 -25.74 -13.24
C ILE A 13 -50.14 -25.43 -11.82
N GLY A 14 -50.60 -26.18 -10.79
CA GLY A 14 -50.12 -26.01 -9.41
C GLY A 14 -48.69 -26.46 -9.19
N GLY A 15 -48.16 -27.38 -10.02
CA GLY A 15 -46.76 -27.86 -9.95
C GLY A 15 -45.72 -26.89 -10.57
N MET A 16 -46.15 -25.87 -11.33
CA MET A 16 -45.23 -24.91 -11.96
C MET A 16 -44.82 -23.75 -11.07
N PHE A 17 -45.38 -23.63 -9.87
CA PHE A 17 -45.06 -22.53 -8.94
C PHE A 17 -44.11 -22.89 -7.81
N VAL A 18 -43.53 -24.08 -7.80
CA VAL A 18 -42.59 -24.55 -6.76
C VAL A 18 -41.14 -24.45 -7.22
N GLY A 19 -40.84 -23.66 -8.23
CA GLY A 19 -39.51 -23.59 -8.87
C GLY A 19 -38.73 -22.30 -8.66
N CYS A 20 -39.07 -21.47 -7.67
CA CYS A 20 -38.22 -20.34 -7.29
C CYS A 20 -37.62 -20.63 -5.91
N GLN A 21 -36.69 -21.54 -5.83
CA GLN A 21 -35.74 -21.56 -4.74
C GLN A 21 -34.66 -20.54 -5.09
N ASP A 22 -34.51 -19.56 -4.19
CA ASP A 22 -33.43 -18.62 -4.02
C ASP A 22 -32.57 -18.40 -5.28
N LEU A 23 -32.92 -17.39 -6.06
CA LEU A 23 -32.09 -16.88 -7.16
C LEU A 23 -30.87 -16.09 -6.64
N ASP A 24 -30.73 -15.98 -5.34
CA ASP A 24 -29.59 -15.36 -4.69
C ASP A 24 -28.46 -16.39 -4.48
N ILE A 25 -28.05 -17.01 -5.58
CA ILE A 25 -26.82 -17.83 -5.58
C ILE A 25 -25.66 -16.85 -5.62
N PRO A 26 -24.89 -16.72 -4.53
CA PRO A 26 -23.71 -15.87 -4.55
C PRO A 26 -22.81 -16.34 -5.70
N PRO A 27 -22.30 -15.43 -6.52
CA PRO A 27 -21.45 -15.79 -7.66
C PRO A 27 -20.24 -16.56 -7.14
N LYS A 28 -20.08 -17.81 -7.56
CA LYS A 28 -19.00 -18.71 -7.14
C LYS A 28 -17.58 -18.19 -7.46
N ASN A 29 -17.49 -17.12 -8.23
CA ASN A 29 -16.23 -16.48 -8.65
C ASN A 29 -15.94 -15.15 -7.94
N ILE A 30 -16.79 -14.73 -7.02
CA ILE A 30 -16.55 -13.56 -6.17
C ILE A 30 -16.45 -14.08 -4.75
N LEU A 31 -15.28 -13.89 -4.13
CA LEU A 31 -15.08 -14.19 -2.72
C LEU A 31 -16.07 -13.34 -1.92
N SER A 32 -16.96 -13.98 -1.17
CA SER A 32 -17.82 -13.29 -0.22
C SER A 32 -16.98 -12.74 0.93
N GLY A 33 -17.50 -11.75 1.66
CA GLY A 33 -16.78 -11.25 2.84
C GLY A 33 -16.38 -12.35 3.81
N GLU A 34 -17.22 -13.38 3.99
CA GLU A 34 -16.94 -14.53 4.86
C GLU A 34 -15.78 -15.41 4.35
N ASP A 35 -15.60 -15.52 3.03
CA ASP A 35 -14.50 -16.29 2.43
C ASP A 35 -13.14 -15.60 2.62
N ILE A 36 -13.11 -14.29 2.78
CA ILE A 36 -11.88 -13.51 3.00
C ILE A 36 -11.42 -13.61 4.46
N TYR A 37 -12.36 -13.59 5.42
CA TYR A 37 -12.03 -13.49 6.85
C TYR A 37 -11.79 -14.88 7.49
N ASN A 38 -10.98 -15.71 6.85
CA ASN A 38 -10.38 -16.92 7.39
C ASN A 38 -8.85 -16.89 7.17
N GLU A 39 -8.08 -17.79 7.78
CA GLU A 39 -6.60 -17.75 7.73
C GLU A 39 -6.05 -17.79 6.29
N GLY A 40 -6.63 -18.56 5.40
CA GLY A 40 -6.19 -18.65 4.00
C GLY A 40 -6.56 -17.41 3.20
N GLY A 41 -7.82 -16.97 3.31
CA GLY A 41 -8.35 -15.81 2.61
C GLY A 41 -7.64 -14.52 2.98
N ILE A 42 -7.43 -14.26 4.29
CA ILE A 42 -6.72 -13.05 4.76
C ILE A 42 -5.26 -13.05 4.31
N THR A 43 -4.60 -14.21 4.34
CA THR A 43 -3.22 -14.33 3.87
C THR A 43 -3.10 -14.01 2.38
N ALA A 44 -4.01 -14.55 1.56
CA ALA A 44 -4.04 -14.27 0.13
C ALA A 44 -4.37 -12.80 -0.17
N TYR A 45 -5.33 -12.22 0.57
CA TYR A 45 -5.70 -10.81 0.42
C TYR A 45 -4.52 -9.88 0.76
N MET A 46 -3.83 -10.15 1.87
CA MET A 46 -2.65 -9.38 2.28
C MET A 46 -1.49 -9.54 1.29
N ALA A 47 -1.27 -10.73 0.74
CA ALA A 47 -0.27 -10.92 -0.33
C ALA A 47 -0.59 -10.04 -1.55
N GLY A 48 -1.87 -9.93 -1.92
CA GLY A 48 -2.35 -9.01 -2.94
C GLY A 48 -2.06 -7.54 -2.62
N LEU A 49 -2.27 -7.11 -1.37
CA LEU A 49 -1.92 -5.75 -0.93
C LEU A 49 -0.42 -5.49 -0.96
N TYR A 50 0.40 -6.43 -0.47
CA TYR A 50 1.85 -6.29 -0.54
C TYR A 50 2.37 -6.19 -1.98
N SER A 51 1.76 -6.91 -2.91
CA SER A 51 2.12 -6.84 -4.34
C SER A 51 1.85 -5.46 -4.96
N GLN A 52 0.95 -4.68 -4.35
CA GLN A 52 0.57 -3.34 -4.80
C GLN A 52 1.33 -2.22 -4.08
N LEU A 53 2.24 -2.55 -3.16
CA LEU A 53 3.06 -1.51 -2.53
C LEU A 53 3.87 -0.77 -3.59
N PRO A 54 3.90 0.58 -3.55
CA PRO A 54 4.67 1.39 -4.47
C PRO A 54 6.16 1.36 -4.13
N MET A 55 6.71 0.16 -4.03
CA MET A 55 8.14 -0.04 -3.95
C MET A 55 8.75 0.19 -5.32
N GLU A 56 9.77 1.00 -5.37
CA GLU A 56 10.54 1.24 -6.58
C GLU A 56 11.30 -0.04 -6.91
N ASP A 57 10.86 -0.74 -7.94
CA ASP A 57 11.44 -2.00 -8.33
C ASP A 57 11.57 -2.12 -9.86
N PHE A 58 12.38 -3.06 -10.29
CA PHE A 58 12.62 -3.39 -11.69
C PHE A 58 11.70 -4.51 -12.20
N ASN A 59 10.51 -4.64 -11.66
CA ASN A 59 9.58 -5.68 -12.07
C ASN A 59 8.85 -5.29 -13.35
N MET A 60 9.40 -5.65 -14.50
CA MET A 60 8.76 -5.59 -15.79
C MET A 60 8.30 -6.99 -16.18
N SER A 61 7.05 -7.16 -16.60
CA SER A 61 6.62 -8.40 -17.21
C SER A 61 7.22 -8.57 -18.62
N ASN A 62 7.33 -9.82 -19.09
CA ASN A 62 7.91 -10.15 -20.40
C ASN A 62 7.19 -9.52 -21.60
N ASP A 63 5.94 -9.07 -21.42
CA ASP A 63 5.14 -8.36 -22.44
C ASP A 63 5.28 -6.83 -22.35
N GLY A 64 6.17 -6.33 -21.49
CA GLY A 64 6.34 -4.90 -21.24
C GLY A 64 5.23 -4.30 -20.37
N SER A 65 4.30 -5.11 -19.87
CA SER A 65 3.28 -4.65 -18.93
C SER A 65 3.82 -4.65 -17.50
N TYR A 66 3.33 -3.73 -16.70
CA TYR A 66 3.71 -3.57 -15.31
C TYR A 66 2.59 -4.02 -14.39
N ASN A 67 2.85 -5.00 -13.56
CA ASN A 67 1.94 -5.36 -12.47
C ASN A 67 2.27 -4.50 -11.24
N GLY A 68 1.56 -3.39 -11.06
CA GLY A 68 1.71 -2.58 -9.87
C GLY A 68 1.58 -1.07 -10.11
N PHE A 69 2.04 -0.29 -9.16
CA PHE A 69 1.99 1.17 -9.13
C PHE A 69 2.73 1.83 -10.31
N TYR A 70 3.67 1.13 -10.90
CA TYR A 70 4.54 1.61 -11.97
C TYR A 70 4.13 1.01 -13.32
N ASN A 71 2.98 1.41 -13.84
CA ASN A 71 2.65 1.08 -15.22
C ASN A 71 3.63 1.80 -16.17
N TRP A 72 4.54 1.08 -16.82
CA TRP A 72 5.58 1.59 -17.73
C TRP A 72 6.70 2.43 -17.09
N ASN A 73 6.83 2.46 -15.78
CA ASN A 73 7.87 3.22 -15.12
C ASN A 73 8.56 2.42 -14.06
N CYS A 74 9.54 1.76 -14.49
CA CYS A 74 10.63 1.44 -13.63
C CYS A 74 11.29 2.75 -13.14
N ILE A 75 12.05 2.65 -12.11
CA ILE A 75 12.90 3.70 -11.54
C ILE A 75 13.68 4.49 -12.61
N ILE A 76 13.94 3.88 -13.79
CA ILE A 76 14.62 4.52 -14.92
C ILE A 76 13.95 5.83 -15.35
N TRP A 77 12.63 5.88 -15.39
CA TRP A 77 11.92 7.08 -15.82
C TRP A 77 12.03 8.20 -14.78
N ASP A 78 12.03 7.86 -13.50
CA ASP A 78 12.28 8.81 -12.44
C ASP A 78 13.73 9.32 -12.50
N MET A 79 14.70 8.44 -12.75
CA MET A 79 16.13 8.79 -12.93
C MET A 79 16.38 9.66 -14.18
N LEU A 80 15.60 9.48 -15.24
CA LEU A 80 15.66 10.36 -16.43
C LEU A 80 15.21 11.80 -16.10
N SER A 81 14.24 11.92 -15.18
CA SER A 81 13.74 13.23 -14.76
C SER A 81 14.71 13.97 -13.83
N THR A 82 15.55 13.23 -13.11
CA THR A 82 16.57 13.79 -12.19
C THR A 82 17.94 13.98 -12.84
N GLY A 83 18.11 13.48 -14.07
CA GLY A 83 19.39 13.56 -14.78
C GLY A 83 20.42 12.49 -14.39
N GLU A 84 20.01 11.49 -13.61
CA GLU A 84 20.88 10.38 -13.18
C GLU A 84 21.15 9.37 -14.30
N THR A 85 20.25 9.28 -15.29
CA THR A 85 20.43 8.43 -16.47
C THR A 85 20.02 9.13 -17.75
N VAL A 86 20.46 8.57 -18.89
CA VAL A 86 20.07 9.00 -20.22
C VAL A 86 19.51 7.80 -20.97
N ASN A 87 18.32 7.96 -21.56
CA ASN A 87 17.74 6.94 -22.43
C ASN A 87 18.08 7.27 -23.89
N ARG A 88 18.64 6.31 -24.61
CA ARG A 88 19.01 6.47 -26.02
C ARG A 88 17.82 6.81 -26.95
N ASN A 89 16.61 6.39 -26.57
CA ASN A 89 15.39 6.58 -27.36
C ASN A 89 14.59 7.82 -26.97
N ASN A 90 14.91 8.46 -25.85
CA ASN A 90 14.21 9.64 -25.38
C ASN A 90 15.17 10.58 -24.65
N THR A 91 15.49 11.68 -25.29
CA THR A 91 16.41 12.72 -24.77
C THR A 91 15.69 13.88 -24.10
N GLY A 92 14.36 13.83 -24.01
CA GLY A 92 13.54 14.86 -23.38
C GLY A 92 13.38 14.64 -21.88
N ILE A 93 13.11 15.71 -21.14
CA ILE A 93 12.64 15.62 -19.76
C ILE A 93 11.27 14.93 -19.79
N TYR A 94 11.20 13.76 -19.23
CA TYR A 94 9.96 13.01 -19.09
C TYR A 94 9.36 13.23 -17.72
N ILE A 95 8.24 13.91 -17.66
CA ILE A 95 7.45 13.99 -16.41
C ILE A 95 6.50 12.80 -16.43
N PRO A 96 6.72 11.79 -15.57
CA PRO A 96 5.84 10.63 -15.53
C PRO A 96 4.42 11.06 -15.14
N GLN A 97 3.51 11.04 -16.11
CA GLN A 97 2.07 11.18 -15.81
C GLN A 97 1.55 9.82 -15.39
N LYS A 98 1.49 9.56 -14.07
CA LYS A 98 1.18 8.22 -13.71
C LYS A 98 0.16 8.07 -12.61
N GLY A 99 -0.58 7.01 -12.81
CA GLY A 99 -1.68 6.49 -12.05
C GLY A 99 -1.46 6.26 -10.56
N TYR A 100 -0.47 6.91 -9.93
CA TYR A 100 -0.31 6.89 -8.48
C TYR A 100 -1.59 7.29 -7.75
N TRP A 101 -2.34 8.23 -8.30
CA TRP A 101 -3.61 8.64 -7.74
C TRP A 101 -4.63 7.49 -7.77
N SER A 102 -4.92 6.98 -8.96
CA SER A 102 -5.90 5.91 -9.14
C SER A 102 -5.50 4.62 -8.42
N MET A 103 -4.25 4.19 -8.62
CA MET A 103 -3.73 2.98 -7.98
C MET A 103 -3.64 3.14 -6.47
N GLY A 104 -3.22 4.32 -5.99
CA GLY A 104 -3.14 4.64 -4.57
C GLY A 104 -4.48 4.50 -3.88
N TYR A 105 -5.52 5.15 -4.39
CA TYR A 105 -6.84 5.06 -3.80
C TYR A 105 -7.48 3.68 -3.91
N LYS A 106 -7.16 2.92 -4.97
CA LYS A 106 -7.58 1.51 -5.05
C LYS A 106 -6.99 0.69 -3.88
N THR A 107 -5.69 0.82 -3.63
CA THR A 107 -5.02 0.10 -2.54
C THR A 107 -5.46 0.61 -1.16
N ILE A 108 -5.63 1.94 -1.01
CA ILE A 108 -6.16 2.54 0.21
C ILE A 108 -7.56 2.00 0.52
N ARG A 109 -8.44 1.91 -0.48
CA ARG A 109 -9.77 1.32 -0.30
C ARG A 109 -9.68 -0.12 0.22
N GLN A 110 -8.84 -0.95 -0.39
CA GLN A 110 -8.65 -2.34 0.04
C GLN A 110 -8.09 -2.43 1.48
N ALA A 111 -7.15 -1.55 1.84
CA ALA A 111 -6.66 -1.48 3.22
C ALA A 111 -7.75 -1.03 4.19
N ASN A 112 -8.56 -0.03 3.81
CA ASN A 112 -9.69 0.45 4.60
C ASN A 112 -10.76 -0.63 4.82
N ASP A 113 -11.03 -1.46 3.80
CA ASP A 113 -11.95 -2.59 3.92
C ASP A 113 -11.50 -3.58 5.01
N LEU A 114 -10.20 -3.89 5.07
CA LEU A 114 -9.64 -4.73 6.13
C LEU A 114 -9.73 -4.06 7.51
N ILE A 115 -9.32 -2.79 7.59
CA ILE A 115 -9.31 -2.02 8.84
C ILE A 115 -10.72 -1.90 9.41
N ALA A 116 -11.73 -1.77 8.57
CA ALA A 116 -13.12 -1.64 8.98
C ALA A 116 -13.74 -2.98 9.43
N ASN A 117 -13.41 -4.08 8.76
CA ASN A 117 -14.09 -5.35 8.97
C ASN A 117 -13.37 -6.31 9.93
N LEU A 118 -12.03 -6.30 9.96
CA LEU A 118 -11.25 -7.21 10.84
C LEU A 118 -11.54 -7.08 12.34
N PRO A 119 -11.91 -5.92 12.89
CA PRO A 119 -12.26 -5.81 14.31
C PRO A 119 -13.35 -6.79 14.77
N ALA A 120 -14.30 -7.16 13.89
CA ALA A 120 -15.34 -8.14 14.20
C ALA A 120 -14.81 -9.58 14.34
N TYR A 121 -13.57 -9.83 13.92
CA TYR A 121 -12.91 -11.13 13.94
C TYR A 121 -11.80 -11.22 14.99
N VAL A 122 -11.55 -10.18 15.75
CA VAL A 122 -10.62 -10.20 16.90
C VAL A 122 -11.10 -11.25 17.90
N GLY A 123 -10.20 -12.13 18.32
CA GLY A 123 -10.52 -13.30 19.17
C GLY A 123 -11.10 -14.51 18.43
N LYS A 124 -11.50 -14.38 17.15
CA LYS A 124 -12.00 -15.48 16.32
C LYS A 124 -10.96 -15.90 15.28
N LEU A 125 -10.31 -14.94 14.64
CA LEU A 125 -9.25 -15.13 13.66
C LEU A 125 -7.90 -14.85 14.31
N LYS A 126 -7.01 -15.85 14.30
CA LYS A 126 -5.66 -15.70 14.86
C LYS A 126 -4.90 -14.58 14.18
N GLY A 127 -4.42 -13.64 14.98
CA GLY A 127 -3.61 -12.52 14.49
C GLY A 127 -4.41 -11.39 13.84
N ALA A 128 -5.74 -11.31 14.03
CA ALA A 128 -6.57 -10.25 13.46
C ALA A 128 -6.04 -8.83 13.78
N GLU A 129 -5.59 -8.58 15.01
CA GLU A 129 -4.99 -7.31 15.41
C GLU A 129 -3.71 -7.00 14.61
N SER A 130 -2.85 -8.00 14.42
CA SER A 130 -1.64 -7.85 13.61
C SER A 130 -1.97 -7.55 12.14
N TRP A 131 -3.00 -8.18 11.59
CA TRP A 131 -3.46 -7.91 10.23
C TRP A 131 -4.00 -6.49 10.06
N ILE A 132 -4.72 -5.97 11.07
CA ILE A 132 -5.15 -4.57 11.08
C ILE A 132 -3.93 -3.64 11.08
N ALA A 133 -2.93 -3.93 11.90
CA ALA A 133 -1.71 -3.14 12.00
C ALA A 133 -0.89 -3.17 10.68
N GLU A 134 -0.79 -4.32 10.03
CA GLU A 134 -0.18 -4.41 8.69
C GLU A 134 -0.98 -3.64 7.63
N ALA A 135 -2.30 -3.70 7.65
CA ALA A 135 -3.14 -2.93 6.73
C ALA A 135 -2.96 -1.42 6.90
N LYS A 136 -2.84 -0.94 8.15
CA LYS A 136 -2.51 0.46 8.45
C LYS A 136 -1.11 0.83 7.97
N PHE A 137 -0.12 -0.03 8.16
CA PHE A 137 1.22 0.17 7.60
C PHE A 137 1.19 0.31 6.08
N ILE A 138 0.46 -0.56 5.37
CA ILE A 138 0.31 -0.51 3.91
C ILE A 138 -0.36 0.80 3.50
N ARG A 139 -1.43 1.20 4.19
CA ARG A 139 -2.12 2.47 3.94
C ARG A 139 -1.19 3.67 4.11
N ALA A 140 -0.44 3.70 5.18
CA ALA A 140 0.57 4.73 5.45
C ALA A 140 1.63 4.78 4.34
N TYR A 141 2.11 3.62 3.90
CA TYR A 141 3.11 3.53 2.84
C TYR A 141 2.60 4.12 1.51
N VAL A 142 1.38 3.78 1.14
CA VAL A 142 0.74 4.27 -0.08
C VAL A 142 0.48 5.77 -0.01
N TYR A 143 -0.07 6.26 1.11
CA TYR A 143 -0.26 7.70 1.31
C TYR A 143 1.06 8.46 1.22
N PHE A 144 2.13 7.96 1.82
CA PHE A 144 3.43 8.61 1.73
C PHE A 144 3.96 8.69 0.30
N ALA A 145 3.79 7.62 -0.50
CA ALA A 145 4.17 7.64 -1.91
C ALA A 145 3.37 8.68 -2.71
N MET A 146 2.07 8.85 -2.39
CA MET A 146 1.23 9.87 -3.02
C MET A 146 1.61 11.28 -2.56
N VAL A 147 1.82 11.49 -1.28
CA VAL A 147 2.14 12.81 -0.69
C VAL A 147 3.47 13.34 -1.22
N LYS A 148 4.48 12.50 -1.38
CA LYS A 148 5.76 12.91 -2.00
C LYS A 148 5.59 13.46 -3.42
N ARG A 149 4.54 13.08 -4.14
CA ARG A 149 4.29 13.47 -5.54
C ARG A 149 3.27 14.59 -5.68
N TYR A 150 2.24 14.55 -4.86
CA TYR A 150 1.08 15.44 -5.00
C TYR A 150 0.99 16.48 -3.90
N GLY A 151 1.79 16.37 -2.83
CA GLY A 151 1.56 17.13 -1.61
C GLY A 151 0.32 16.60 -0.89
N GLY A 152 -0.50 17.49 -0.31
CA GLY A 152 -1.74 17.11 0.34
C GLY A 152 -2.71 16.41 -0.62
N VAL A 153 -3.39 15.37 -0.15
CA VAL A 153 -4.36 14.56 -0.89
C VAL A 153 -5.61 14.31 -0.03
N PRO A 154 -6.74 13.92 -0.60
CA PRO A 154 -7.90 13.51 0.21
C PRO A 154 -7.55 12.36 1.16
N ILE A 155 -7.83 12.52 2.45
CA ILE A 155 -7.69 11.46 3.44
C ILE A 155 -9.01 10.68 3.50
N LEU A 156 -8.95 9.38 3.22
CA LEU A 156 -10.06 8.44 3.30
C LEU A 156 -9.75 7.42 4.39
N GLU A 157 -10.44 7.52 5.51
CA GLU A 157 -10.22 6.63 6.66
C GLU A 157 -11.04 5.35 6.59
N THR A 158 -12.17 5.41 5.89
CA THR A 158 -13.13 4.33 5.73
C THR A 158 -13.44 4.06 4.26
N PRO A 159 -13.91 2.86 3.89
CA PRO A 159 -14.40 2.59 2.56
C PRO A 159 -15.58 3.52 2.23
N GLN A 160 -15.53 4.16 1.07
CA GLN A 160 -16.68 4.94 0.59
C GLN A 160 -17.75 3.98 0.06
N GLU A 161 -18.98 4.19 0.46
CA GLU A 161 -20.12 3.43 -0.05
C GLU A 161 -20.51 3.88 -1.46
N MET A 162 -20.98 2.92 -2.26
CA MET A 162 -21.49 3.23 -3.59
C MET A 162 -22.76 4.08 -3.45
N THR A 163 -22.78 5.21 -4.14
CA THR A 163 -23.94 6.12 -4.16
C THR A 163 -24.20 6.60 -5.58
N ASN A 164 -25.47 6.93 -5.87
CA ASN A 164 -25.86 7.56 -7.12
C ASN A 164 -25.51 9.07 -7.16
N ASP A 165 -25.17 9.66 -6.03
CA ASP A 165 -24.69 11.03 -5.95
C ASP A 165 -23.15 11.04 -6.00
N GLU A 166 -22.59 11.24 -7.20
CA GLU A 166 -21.14 11.33 -7.39
C GLU A 166 -20.48 12.42 -6.54
N LYS A 167 -21.19 13.50 -6.23
CA LYS A 167 -20.63 14.60 -5.43
C LYS A 167 -20.39 14.20 -3.98
N ALA A 168 -21.17 13.25 -3.46
CA ALA A 168 -20.96 12.70 -2.12
C ALA A 168 -19.63 11.94 -2.00
N LEU A 169 -19.05 11.51 -3.13
CA LEU A 169 -17.74 10.84 -3.18
C LEU A 169 -16.56 11.81 -3.27
N TRP A 170 -16.84 13.10 -3.52
CA TRP A 170 -15.78 14.10 -3.70
C TRP A 170 -15.29 14.63 -2.35
N VAL A 171 -14.18 14.10 -1.91
CA VAL A 171 -13.50 14.55 -0.69
C VAL A 171 -12.44 15.59 -1.07
N ALA A 172 -12.48 16.73 -0.39
CA ALA A 172 -11.48 17.78 -0.59
C ALA A 172 -10.08 17.28 -0.20
N ARG A 173 -9.06 17.83 -0.84
CA ARG A 173 -7.66 17.55 -0.44
C ARG A 173 -7.39 18.11 0.96
N SER A 174 -6.72 17.33 1.76
CA SER A 174 -6.14 17.77 3.03
C SER A 174 -4.82 18.50 2.78
N SER A 175 -4.33 19.25 3.76
CA SER A 175 -3.00 19.85 3.68
C SER A 175 -1.89 18.79 3.66
N HIS A 176 -0.69 19.20 3.28
CA HIS A 176 0.48 18.30 3.32
C HIS A 176 0.74 17.83 4.75
N GLU A 177 0.66 18.74 5.73
CA GLU A 177 0.84 18.45 7.16
C GLU A 177 -0.18 17.44 7.66
N GLU A 178 -1.49 17.66 7.42
CA GLU A 178 -2.54 16.72 7.83
C GLU A 178 -2.32 15.32 7.26
N CYS A 179 -1.89 15.21 6.01
CA CYS A 179 -1.58 13.92 5.41
C CYS A 179 -0.39 13.24 6.09
N ILE A 180 0.67 13.98 6.43
CA ILE A 180 1.82 13.43 7.16
C ILE A 180 1.41 12.99 8.56
N ASP A 181 0.65 13.79 9.30
CA ASP A 181 0.20 13.44 10.64
C ASP A 181 -0.69 12.18 10.62
N PHE A 182 -1.56 12.04 9.62
CA PHE A 182 -2.33 10.83 9.40
C PHE A 182 -1.46 9.59 9.14
N ILE A 183 -0.45 9.72 8.28
CA ILE A 183 0.51 8.64 7.99
C ILE A 183 1.25 8.23 9.27
N LEU A 184 1.73 9.21 10.05
CA LEU A 184 2.45 8.95 11.30
C LEU A 184 1.55 8.26 12.35
N SER A 185 0.27 8.63 12.43
CA SER A 185 -0.72 7.98 13.30
C SER A 185 -0.93 6.50 12.95
N ASP A 186 -1.05 6.17 11.66
CA ASP A 186 -1.16 4.77 11.23
C ASP A 186 0.11 3.97 11.55
N LEU A 187 1.28 4.60 11.44
CA LEU A 187 2.55 3.96 11.78
C LEU A 187 2.72 3.79 13.30
N ASP A 188 2.22 4.72 14.12
CA ASP A 188 2.18 4.55 15.57
C ASP A 188 1.34 3.36 15.96
N TYR A 189 0.14 3.24 15.41
CA TYR A 189 -0.69 2.07 15.62
C TYR A 189 0.03 0.77 15.21
N ALA A 190 0.73 0.78 14.08
CA ALA A 190 1.49 -0.38 13.62
C ALA A 190 2.65 -0.73 14.58
N ILE A 191 3.37 0.26 15.09
CA ILE A 191 4.45 0.06 16.08
C ILE A 191 3.93 -0.58 17.36
N GLU A 192 2.76 -0.16 17.84
CA GLU A 192 2.16 -0.63 19.09
C GLU A 192 1.55 -2.04 18.98
N ASN A 193 1.03 -2.40 17.79
CA ASN A 193 0.22 -3.61 17.62
C ASN A 193 0.90 -4.72 16.80
N LEU A 194 2.07 -4.47 16.22
CA LEU A 194 2.88 -5.49 15.56
C LEU A 194 3.81 -6.18 16.57
N GLY A 195 4.06 -7.46 16.31
CA GLY A 195 5.04 -8.23 17.09
C GLY A 195 6.48 -7.83 16.78
N LYS A 196 7.43 -8.51 17.43
CA LYS A 196 8.88 -8.29 17.21
C LYS A 196 9.52 -9.30 16.27
N THR A 197 8.81 -10.36 15.89
CA THR A 197 9.34 -11.41 15.02
C THR A 197 9.31 -11.00 13.56
N LYS A 198 10.47 -11.02 12.92
CA LYS A 198 10.61 -10.74 11.47
C LYS A 198 10.08 -11.90 10.65
N VAL A 199 9.26 -11.59 9.65
CA VAL A 199 8.89 -12.52 8.57
C VAL A 199 9.34 -11.91 7.25
N ALA A 200 10.07 -12.68 6.45
CA ALA A 200 10.58 -12.20 5.17
C ALA A 200 9.47 -11.71 4.25
N GLY A 201 9.70 -10.59 3.57
CA GLY A 201 8.76 -10.00 2.63
C GLY A 201 7.51 -9.36 3.24
N ARG A 202 7.39 -9.29 4.58
CA ARG A 202 6.24 -8.70 5.26
C ARG A 202 6.66 -7.60 6.24
N ALA A 203 5.86 -6.56 6.31
CA ALA A 203 5.99 -5.49 7.31
C ALA A 203 5.22 -5.86 8.60
N ASN A 204 5.47 -7.06 9.12
CA ASN A 204 4.72 -7.63 10.24
C ASN A 204 5.39 -7.48 11.58
N ASN A 205 6.35 -6.59 11.72
CA ASN A 205 7.01 -6.34 12.99
C ASN A 205 7.19 -4.84 13.26
N THR A 206 7.25 -4.53 14.54
CA THR A 206 7.44 -3.18 15.08
C THR A 206 8.60 -2.42 14.45
N TYR A 207 9.70 -3.10 14.17
CA TYR A 207 10.92 -2.43 13.67
C TYR A 207 10.77 -1.94 12.23
N VAL A 208 10.05 -2.67 11.38
CA VAL A 208 9.72 -2.22 10.01
C VAL A 208 8.86 -0.96 10.06
N ALA A 209 7.83 -0.96 10.91
CA ALA A 209 6.95 0.19 11.07
C ALA A 209 7.72 1.41 11.63
N ALA A 210 8.59 1.20 12.62
CA ALA A 210 9.43 2.24 13.20
C ALA A 210 10.46 2.80 12.20
N ALA A 211 11.11 1.95 11.42
CA ALA A 211 12.04 2.39 10.37
C ALA A 211 11.33 3.26 9.32
N PHE A 212 10.14 2.84 8.92
CA PHE A 212 9.36 3.63 7.96
C PHE A 212 8.85 4.93 8.59
N LYS A 213 8.41 4.91 9.86
CA LYS A 213 8.06 6.14 10.60
C LYS A 213 9.23 7.12 10.67
N SER A 214 10.43 6.62 10.97
CA SER A 214 11.64 7.46 11.00
C SER A 214 11.87 8.14 9.65
N ARG A 215 11.74 7.41 8.54
CA ARG A 215 11.86 7.97 7.18
C ARG A 215 10.81 9.04 6.88
N VAL A 216 9.53 8.77 7.18
CA VAL A 216 8.42 9.71 6.95
C VAL A 216 8.60 10.99 7.76
N ALA A 217 8.91 10.85 9.05
CA ALA A 217 9.09 11.99 9.94
C ALA A 217 10.34 12.82 9.58
N LEU A 218 11.44 12.18 9.17
CA LEU A 218 12.63 12.88 8.68
C LEU A 218 12.33 13.69 7.42
N TYR A 219 11.59 13.09 6.47
CA TYR A 219 11.12 13.78 5.27
C TYR A 219 10.26 15.01 5.64
N ALA A 220 9.27 14.81 6.52
CA ALA A 220 8.37 15.88 6.94
C ALA A 220 9.12 17.04 7.64
N GLY A 221 10.06 16.72 8.54
CA GLY A 221 10.93 17.70 9.18
C GLY A 221 11.80 18.47 8.18
N SER A 222 12.30 17.78 7.16
CA SER A 222 13.09 18.42 6.10
C SER A 222 12.23 19.33 5.21
N VAL A 223 11.01 18.88 4.86
CA VAL A 223 10.06 19.73 4.12
C VAL A 223 9.67 20.95 4.94
N ALA A 224 9.40 20.81 6.23
CA ALA A 224 9.09 21.93 7.10
C ALA A 224 10.26 22.92 7.23
N ARG A 225 11.49 22.44 7.33
CA ARG A 225 12.68 23.28 7.53
C ARG A 225 13.17 23.94 6.26
N TYR A 226 13.14 23.25 5.13
CA TYR A 226 13.80 23.66 3.89
C TYR A 226 12.87 23.74 2.69
N GLY A 227 11.62 23.25 2.83
CA GLY A 227 10.64 23.24 1.75
C GLY A 227 10.16 24.65 1.43
N GLN A 228 9.73 24.83 0.17
CA GLN A 228 9.07 26.05 -0.26
C GLN A 228 7.56 25.92 -0.12
N THR A 229 6.91 27.00 0.25
CA THR A 229 5.46 27.12 0.24
C THR A 229 5.01 27.82 -1.04
N PHE A 230 3.90 27.33 -1.62
CA PHE A 230 3.32 27.91 -2.81
C PHE A 230 1.94 28.48 -2.48
N ASN A 231 1.63 29.62 -3.06
CA ASN A 231 0.29 30.20 -2.99
C ASN A 231 -0.57 29.60 -4.12
N TYR A 232 -1.69 29.06 -3.78
CA TYR A 232 -2.66 28.51 -4.72
C TYR A 232 -3.80 29.50 -4.92
N SER A 233 -4.41 29.48 -6.11
CA SER A 233 -5.61 30.24 -6.43
C SER A 233 -6.82 29.31 -6.55
N GLY A 234 -8.02 29.88 -6.49
CA GLY A 234 -9.27 29.12 -6.60
C GLY A 234 -9.75 28.53 -5.27
N SER A 235 -10.47 27.41 -5.35
CA SER A 235 -11.11 26.77 -4.17
C SER A 235 -10.12 26.26 -3.13
N GLU A 236 -8.88 26.00 -3.52
CA GLU A 236 -7.81 25.51 -2.65
C GLU A 236 -6.92 26.65 -2.10
N SER A 237 -7.30 27.91 -2.36
CA SER A 237 -6.61 29.08 -1.80
C SER A 237 -6.60 29.03 -0.27
N GLY A 238 -5.43 29.24 0.33
CA GLY A 238 -5.25 29.18 1.79
C GLY A 238 -4.97 27.80 2.35
N LYS A 239 -5.10 26.73 1.58
CA LYS A 239 -4.63 25.39 1.99
C LYS A 239 -3.13 25.23 1.66
N MET A 240 -2.35 24.76 2.63
CA MET A 240 -0.96 24.39 2.39
C MET A 240 -0.88 22.99 1.78
N LEU A 241 -1.17 22.90 0.48
CA LEU A 241 -1.15 21.61 -0.25
C LEU A 241 0.26 21.09 -0.51
N THR A 242 1.25 22.00 -0.58
CA THR A 242 2.68 21.64 -0.61
C THR A 242 3.40 22.45 0.47
N GLY A 243 4.40 21.83 1.07
CA GLY A 243 5.08 22.41 2.22
C GLY A 243 4.39 22.12 3.54
N ILE A 244 5.11 22.33 4.61
CA ILE A 244 4.68 22.16 6.01
C ILE A 244 5.17 23.38 6.77
N PRO A 245 4.42 23.90 7.76
CA PRO A 245 4.86 25.04 8.56
C PRO A 245 6.22 24.77 9.24
N GLU A 246 7.15 25.72 9.16
CA GLU A 246 8.51 25.59 9.70
C GLU A 246 8.53 25.22 11.19
N GLY A 247 7.58 25.75 11.97
CA GLY A 247 7.45 25.47 13.39
C GLY A 247 7.29 23.99 13.74
N ARG A 248 6.85 23.14 12.79
CA ARG A 248 6.71 21.70 12.97
C ARG A 248 8.00 20.89 12.77
N ALA A 249 9.05 21.50 12.21
CA ALA A 249 10.27 20.81 11.82
C ALA A 249 10.90 20.02 12.97
N ASN A 250 11.08 20.65 14.14
CA ASN A 250 11.71 19.99 15.28
C ASN A 250 10.88 18.84 15.84
N ASP A 251 9.53 18.94 15.82
CA ASP A 251 8.64 17.86 16.26
C ASP A 251 8.81 16.61 15.38
N TYR A 252 8.86 16.80 14.06
CA TYR A 252 9.07 15.70 13.13
C TYR A 252 10.48 15.10 13.25
N PHE A 253 11.52 15.90 13.38
CA PHE A 253 12.87 15.39 13.63
C PHE A 253 12.95 14.58 14.93
N MET A 254 12.27 15.04 15.99
CA MET A 254 12.22 14.31 17.26
C MET A 254 11.45 12.98 17.10
N GLN A 255 10.35 12.95 16.33
CA GLN A 255 9.64 11.71 16.03
C GLN A 255 10.51 10.75 15.22
N ALA A 256 11.25 11.24 14.22
CA ALA A 256 12.20 10.44 13.45
C ALA A 256 13.28 9.83 14.35
N TYR A 257 13.86 10.61 15.25
CA TYR A 257 14.86 10.15 16.20
C TYR A 257 14.30 9.08 17.13
N LYS A 258 13.11 9.30 17.74
CA LYS A 258 12.49 8.31 18.63
C LYS A 258 12.18 6.99 17.90
N ALA A 259 11.70 7.07 16.67
CA ALA A 259 11.41 5.89 15.86
C ALA A 259 12.70 5.13 15.50
N SER A 260 13.80 5.82 15.18
CA SER A 260 15.09 5.15 14.91
C SER A 260 15.62 4.42 16.16
N LYS A 261 15.40 4.92 17.36
CA LYS A 261 15.77 4.24 18.60
C LYS A 261 15.04 2.91 18.80
N ILE A 262 13.76 2.82 18.38
CA ILE A 262 13.03 1.55 18.39
C ILE A 262 13.71 0.54 17.45
N VAL A 263 14.18 0.98 16.28
CA VAL A 263 14.88 0.10 15.32
C VAL A 263 16.19 -0.45 15.90
N GLU A 264 16.95 0.39 16.62
CA GLU A 264 18.17 -0.05 17.31
C GLU A 264 17.92 -1.20 18.28
N GLU A 265 16.79 -1.21 19.00
CA GLU A 265 16.38 -2.29 19.89
C GLU A 265 16.14 -3.63 19.15
N GLY A 266 15.88 -3.58 17.84
CA GLY A 266 15.65 -4.73 16.98
C GLY A 266 16.92 -5.53 16.63
N GLY A 267 18.09 -5.04 17.04
CA GLY A 267 19.37 -5.70 16.76
C GLY A 267 19.88 -5.51 15.34
N TYR A 268 19.28 -4.59 14.57
CA TYR A 268 19.77 -4.24 13.24
C TYR A 268 21.11 -3.50 13.35
N LYS A 269 22.04 -3.89 12.50
CA LYS A 269 23.41 -3.34 12.46
C LYS A 269 23.96 -3.38 11.05
N LEU A 270 25.00 -2.60 10.79
CA LEU A 270 25.69 -2.63 9.51
C LEU A 270 26.23 -4.04 9.24
N TYR A 271 26.14 -4.46 8.00
CA TYR A 271 26.65 -5.76 7.57
C TYR A 271 28.18 -5.73 7.49
N GLU A 272 28.80 -6.62 8.24
CA GLU A 272 30.25 -6.75 8.36
C GLU A 272 30.69 -8.21 8.16
N GLY A 273 30.10 -8.90 7.17
CA GLY A 273 30.43 -10.29 6.85
C GLY A 273 31.82 -10.50 6.28
N ASN A 274 32.44 -9.44 5.75
CA ASN A 274 33.76 -9.44 5.16
C ASN A 274 34.62 -8.32 5.73
N SER A 275 35.94 -8.51 5.77
CA SER A 275 36.92 -7.46 6.15
C SER A 275 37.03 -6.35 5.09
N ASP A 276 36.73 -6.67 3.84
CA ASP A 276 36.64 -5.70 2.75
C ASP A 276 35.27 -5.01 2.73
N LYS A 277 35.28 -3.69 2.91
CA LYS A 277 34.05 -2.88 2.95
C LYS A 277 33.32 -2.82 1.60
N GLU A 278 34.04 -2.88 0.49
CA GLU A 278 33.44 -2.92 -0.85
C GLU A 278 32.73 -4.25 -1.08
N ALA A 279 33.35 -5.37 -0.63
CA ALA A 279 32.70 -6.66 -0.66
C ALA A 279 31.42 -6.69 0.20
N ASN A 280 31.47 -6.14 1.42
CA ASN A 280 30.28 -6.01 2.27
C ASN A 280 29.15 -5.24 1.56
N PHE A 281 29.45 -4.10 0.93
CA PHE A 281 28.47 -3.32 0.21
C PHE A 281 27.81 -4.12 -0.94
N ARG A 282 28.59 -4.89 -1.69
CA ARG A 282 28.05 -5.76 -2.75
C ARG A 282 27.20 -6.90 -2.20
N GLU A 283 27.65 -7.52 -1.10
CA GLU A 283 26.98 -8.66 -0.48
C GLU A 283 25.61 -8.31 0.11
N ILE A 284 25.38 -7.08 0.57
CA ILE A 284 24.06 -6.62 1.04
C ILE A 284 23.00 -6.82 -0.04
N PHE A 285 23.31 -6.50 -1.29
CA PHE A 285 22.36 -6.62 -2.40
C PHE A 285 22.25 -8.06 -2.93
N ALA A 286 23.32 -8.83 -2.86
CA ALA A 286 23.34 -10.23 -3.29
C ALA A 286 22.65 -11.18 -2.29
N ASN A 287 22.69 -10.86 -0.99
CA ASN A 287 22.23 -11.71 0.10
C ASN A 287 21.37 -10.91 1.11
N ALA A 288 20.50 -10.05 0.62
CA ALA A 288 19.71 -9.13 1.43
C ALA A 288 18.85 -9.81 2.53
N ASP A 289 18.41 -11.04 2.31
CA ASP A 289 17.66 -11.87 3.26
C ASP A 289 18.51 -12.35 4.44
N LYS A 290 19.82 -12.38 4.29
CA LYS A 290 20.79 -12.81 5.33
C LYS A 290 21.49 -11.64 6.02
N SER A 291 21.27 -10.42 5.54
CA SER A 291 21.90 -9.23 6.09
C SER A 291 21.17 -8.75 7.35
N ASP A 292 21.93 -8.55 8.44
CA ASP A 292 21.44 -7.91 9.66
C ASP A 292 21.04 -6.44 9.43
N GLU A 293 21.46 -5.84 8.32
CA GLU A 293 21.12 -4.49 7.90
C GLU A 293 19.74 -4.41 7.22
N SER A 294 19.25 -5.51 6.65
CA SER A 294 18.01 -5.54 5.90
C SER A 294 16.79 -5.56 6.81
N ILE A 295 15.98 -4.50 6.77
CA ILE A 295 14.77 -4.34 7.59
C ILE A 295 13.52 -4.86 6.87
N LEU A 296 13.25 -4.38 5.67
CA LEU A 296 12.20 -4.86 4.78
C LEU A 296 12.75 -4.97 3.36
N VAL A 297 12.66 -6.15 2.78
CA VAL A 297 13.22 -6.45 1.47
C VAL A 297 12.16 -7.11 0.59
N ARG A 298 12.03 -6.65 -0.65
CA ARG A 298 11.34 -7.38 -1.68
C ARG A 298 12.30 -8.39 -2.27
N GLN A 299 11.99 -9.67 -2.06
CA GLN A 299 12.83 -10.77 -2.54
C GLN A 299 12.45 -11.15 -3.97
N TYR A 300 13.46 -11.50 -4.75
CA TYR A 300 13.31 -12.10 -6.08
C TYR A 300 13.88 -13.52 -6.03
N SER A 301 13.21 -14.45 -6.71
CA SER A 301 13.67 -15.83 -6.84
C SER A 301 14.06 -16.11 -8.28
N LYS A 302 15.07 -16.95 -8.46
CA LYS A 302 15.63 -17.25 -9.77
C LYS A 302 14.62 -17.83 -10.77
N ASN A 303 13.61 -18.54 -10.29
CA ASN A 303 12.71 -19.31 -11.15
C ASN A 303 11.26 -18.80 -11.12
N ASP A 304 10.80 -18.23 -10.00
CA ASP A 304 9.37 -17.96 -9.78
C ASP A 304 9.03 -16.47 -9.87
N PHE A 305 9.93 -15.62 -9.44
CA PHE A 305 9.74 -14.19 -9.42
C PHE A 305 11.06 -13.47 -9.64
N VAL A 306 11.35 -13.14 -10.90
CA VAL A 306 12.58 -12.48 -11.32
C VAL A 306 12.38 -10.99 -11.50
N HIS A 307 13.44 -10.21 -11.29
CA HIS A 307 13.49 -8.83 -11.74
C HIS A 307 13.96 -8.74 -13.19
N SER A 308 13.62 -7.68 -13.86
CA SER A 308 13.99 -7.44 -15.27
C SER A 308 15.12 -6.41 -15.43
N PHE A 309 15.96 -6.27 -14.42
CA PHE A 309 17.06 -5.30 -14.43
C PHE A 309 17.93 -5.45 -15.68
N ASP A 310 18.39 -6.66 -15.97
CA ASP A 310 19.24 -6.93 -17.13
C ASP A 310 18.56 -6.66 -18.47
N ALA A 311 17.24 -6.88 -18.56
CA ALA A 311 16.48 -6.59 -19.78
C ALA A 311 16.33 -5.09 -20.06
N VAL A 312 16.55 -4.25 -19.08
CA VAL A 312 16.38 -2.81 -19.14
C VAL A 312 17.70 -2.07 -19.31
N TYR A 313 18.79 -2.60 -18.74
CA TYR A 313 20.11 -1.96 -18.71
C TYR A 313 21.17 -2.61 -19.60
N CYS A 314 20.86 -3.75 -20.21
CA CYS A 314 21.71 -4.39 -21.25
C CYS A 314 21.22 -4.13 -22.70
#